data_343f5528bd806af809c37c2b6e7d17e8
#
_entry.id   343f5528bd806af809c37c2b6e7d17e8
#
_cell.length_a   1.000
_cell.length_b   1.000
_cell.length_c   1.000
_cell.angle_alpha   90.00
_cell.angle_beta   90.00
_cell.angle_gamma   90.00
#
_symmetry.space_group_name_H-M   'P 1'
#
loop_
_entity.id
_entity.type
_entity.pdbx_description
1 polymer ?
#
loop_
_entity_poly.entity_id
_entity_poly.type
_entity_poly.pdbx_seq_one_letter_code
_entity_poly.pdbx_strand_id
1 'polypeptide(L)'
;MTKRIMIVAVILFAALEASAGDFVDEMCKSYKQEEGAKVVTLGKTMLSMAFASADKESKATLKKINKMTIVSLDAAKSGLMDKVKADLDGAEKKGAQMIGETTDDKTKTYFKAYIVKEGEYYTHLLMFFKSEDGSQTGLIDMAGRFLESELETLGKSAKPI
;
A
#
# COMPACT_ATOMS: atom_id res chain seq x y z
N MET A 1 16.40 5.69 -39.86
CA MET A 1 15.81 6.70 -38.94
C MET A 1 14.48 6.26 -38.36
N THR A 2 13.57 5.65 -39.09
CA THR A 2 12.26 5.16 -38.61
C THR A 2 12.33 4.06 -37.55
N LYS A 3 13.34 3.17 -37.59
CA LYS A 3 13.52 2.10 -36.58
C LYS A 3 13.92 2.61 -35.19
N ARG A 4 14.66 3.73 -35.09
CA ARG A 4 15.05 4.32 -33.81
C ARG A 4 13.89 5.05 -33.14
N ILE A 5 13.00 5.63 -33.90
CA ILE A 5 11.80 6.31 -33.39
C ILE A 5 10.78 5.28 -32.88
N MET A 6 10.65 4.12 -33.56
CA MET A 6 9.80 3.01 -33.08
C MET A 6 10.29 2.41 -31.75
N ILE A 7 11.60 2.27 -31.56
CA ILE A 7 12.17 1.75 -30.32
C ILE A 7 11.92 2.72 -29.15
N VAL A 8 12.04 4.02 -29.38
CA VAL A 8 11.74 5.05 -28.36
C VAL A 8 10.24 5.09 -28.04
N ALA A 9 9.37 4.91 -29.03
CA ALA A 9 7.93 4.84 -28.83
C ALA A 9 7.53 3.57 -28.04
N VAL A 10 8.16 2.43 -28.32
CA VAL A 10 7.92 1.17 -27.59
C VAL A 10 8.41 1.27 -26.15
N ILE A 11 9.54 1.90 -25.88
CA ILE A 11 10.04 2.13 -24.52
C ILE A 11 9.13 3.11 -23.76
N LEU A 12 8.64 4.15 -24.41
CA LEU A 12 7.65 5.07 -23.82
C LEU A 12 6.31 4.38 -23.54
N PHE A 13 5.87 3.46 -24.39
CA PHE A 13 4.65 2.69 -24.20
C PHE A 13 4.80 1.67 -23.07
N ALA A 14 5.94 0.99 -22.97
CA ALA A 14 6.26 0.07 -21.86
C ALA A 14 6.37 0.83 -20.52
N ALA A 15 6.87 2.05 -20.51
CA ALA A 15 6.90 2.91 -19.32
C ALA A 15 5.50 3.40 -18.89
N LEU A 16 4.55 3.48 -19.81
CA LEU A 16 3.15 3.81 -19.53
C LEU A 16 2.32 2.60 -19.04
N GLU A 17 2.79 1.38 -19.30
CA GLU A 17 2.14 0.15 -18.83
C GLU A 17 2.53 -0.22 -17.38
N ALA A 18 3.56 0.41 -16.80
CA ALA A 18 3.89 0.23 -15.40
C ALA A 18 2.75 0.79 -14.54
N SER A 19 1.87 -0.09 -14.06
CA SER A 19 0.73 0.28 -13.23
C SER A 19 1.18 0.79 -11.85
N ALA A 20 0.34 1.58 -11.18
CA ALA A 20 0.57 2.00 -9.81
C ALA A 20 0.71 0.80 -8.86
N GLY A 21 0.06 -0.33 -9.16
CA GLY A 21 0.18 -1.59 -8.43
C GLY A 21 1.58 -2.16 -8.46
N ASP A 22 2.20 -2.24 -9.64
CA ASP A 22 3.60 -2.68 -9.78
C ASP A 22 4.55 -1.76 -9.04
N PHE A 23 4.30 -0.46 -9.10
CA PHE A 23 5.08 0.53 -8.35
C PHE A 23 4.97 0.32 -6.83
N VAL A 24 3.78 0.05 -6.30
CA VAL A 24 3.56 -0.22 -4.87
C VAL A 24 4.33 -1.47 -4.43
N ASP A 25 4.28 -2.55 -5.20
CA ASP A 25 5.03 -3.78 -4.90
C ASP A 25 6.54 -3.53 -4.87
N GLU A 26 7.08 -2.83 -5.85
CA GLU A 26 8.51 -2.50 -5.92
C GLU A 26 8.93 -1.53 -4.82
N MET A 27 8.11 -0.55 -4.54
CA MET A 27 8.31 0.40 -3.44
C MET A 27 8.46 -0.33 -2.11
N CYS A 28 7.52 -1.20 -1.76
CA CYS A 28 7.59 -1.97 -0.52
C CYS A 28 8.83 -2.86 -0.45
N LYS A 29 9.21 -3.50 -1.56
CA LYS A 29 10.44 -4.31 -1.63
C LYS A 29 11.70 -3.48 -1.41
N SER A 30 11.74 -2.25 -1.88
CA SER A 30 12.91 -1.39 -1.76
C SER A 30 13.33 -1.12 -0.32
N TYR A 31 12.36 -1.14 0.61
CA TYR A 31 12.65 -0.94 2.04
C TYR A 31 13.40 -2.10 2.70
N LYS A 32 13.49 -3.27 2.07
CA LYS A 32 14.31 -4.38 2.59
C LYS A 32 15.79 -4.05 2.69
N GLN A 33 16.26 -3.10 1.90
CA GLN A 33 17.66 -2.67 1.85
C GLN A 33 17.92 -1.37 2.62
N GLU A 34 16.87 -0.76 3.16
CA GLU A 34 16.99 0.49 3.90
C GLU A 34 17.27 0.24 5.38
N GLU A 35 18.29 0.92 5.89
CA GLU A 35 18.59 0.90 7.33
C GLU A 35 17.45 1.58 8.11
N GLY A 36 16.97 0.93 9.15
CA GLY A 36 15.84 1.41 9.95
C GLY A 36 14.48 0.99 9.42
N ALA A 37 14.41 0.17 8.38
CA ALA A 37 13.19 -0.42 7.87
C ALA A 37 13.17 -1.95 8.06
N LYS A 38 11.99 -2.48 8.36
CA LYS A 38 11.72 -3.93 8.38
C LYS A 38 10.52 -4.21 7.50
N VAL A 39 10.63 -5.21 6.63
CA VAL A 39 9.56 -5.63 5.72
C VAL A 39 9.12 -7.04 6.06
N VAL A 40 7.83 -7.19 6.35
CA VAL A 40 7.17 -8.47 6.55
C VAL A 40 6.11 -8.65 5.48
N THR A 41 6.13 -9.78 4.80
CA THR A 41 5.12 -10.13 3.80
C THR A 41 4.36 -11.36 4.25
N LEU A 42 3.06 -11.23 4.35
CA LEU A 42 2.13 -12.31 4.70
C LEU A 42 1.42 -12.77 3.43
N GLY A 43 1.62 -14.04 3.09
CA GLY A 43 0.90 -14.68 2.00
C GLY A 43 -0.48 -15.15 2.42
N LYS A 44 -1.26 -15.67 1.47
CA LYS A 44 -2.68 -16.04 1.67
C LYS A 44 -2.90 -17.03 2.81
N THR A 45 -2.03 -18.02 2.99
CA THR A 45 -2.13 -19.02 4.05
C THR A 45 -1.96 -18.37 5.43
N MET A 46 -0.94 -17.53 5.61
CA MET A 46 -0.70 -16.82 6.88
C MET A 46 -1.83 -15.85 7.20
N LEU A 47 -2.35 -15.15 6.20
CA LEU A 47 -3.49 -14.25 6.35
C LEU A 47 -4.75 -15.00 6.80
N SER A 48 -5.01 -16.17 6.22
CA SER A 48 -6.14 -17.00 6.61
C SER A 48 -6.05 -17.45 8.08
N MET A 49 -4.87 -17.72 8.56
CA MET A 49 -4.62 -18.07 9.98
C MET A 49 -4.80 -16.83 10.88
N ALA A 50 -4.24 -15.69 10.48
CA ALA A 50 -4.35 -14.44 11.24
C ALA A 50 -5.80 -13.96 11.38
N PHE A 51 -6.62 -14.17 10.36
CA PHE A 51 -8.03 -13.75 10.33
C PHE A 51 -9.03 -14.86 10.74
N ALA A 52 -8.55 -15.97 11.26
CA ALA A 52 -9.41 -17.11 11.65
C ALA A 52 -10.49 -16.73 12.67
N SER A 53 -10.22 -15.75 13.54
CA SER A 53 -11.15 -15.24 14.55
C SER A 53 -12.05 -14.09 14.08
N ALA A 54 -11.90 -13.61 12.84
CA ALA A 54 -12.74 -12.56 12.29
C ALA A 54 -14.20 -13.03 12.12
N ASP A 55 -15.14 -12.09 12.18
CA ASP A 55 -16.55 -12.39 11.89
C ASP A 55 -16.75 -12.82 10.43
N LYS A 56 -17.93 -13.38 10.14
CA LYS A 56 -18.23 -13.98 8.82
C LYS A 56 -18.17 -12.97 7.66
N GLU A 57 -18.62 -11.75 7.91
CA GLU A 57 -18.63 -10.68 6.89
C GLU A 57 -17.20 -10.21 6.60
N SER A 58 -16.43 -9.94 7.64
CA SER A 58 -15.02 -9.58 7.54
C SER A 58 -14.19 -10.67 6.86
N LYS A 59 -14.41 -11.94 7.19
CA LYS A 59 -13.74 -13.08 6.53
C LYS A 59 -13.97 -13.11 5.03
N ALA A 60 -15.17 -12.82 4.58
CA ALA A 60 -15.49 -12.82 3.14
C ALA A 60 -14.66 -11.80 2.38
N THR A 61 -14.47 -10.61 2.95
CA THR A 61 -13.62 -9.55 2.37
C THR A 61 -12.14 -9.86 2.52
N LEU A 62 -11.73 -10.33 3.69
CA LEU A 62 -10.32 -10.66 3.98
C LEU A 62 -9.79 -11.81 3.11
N LYS A 63 -10.64 -12.74 2.69
CA LYS A 63 -10.28 -13.82 1.73
C LYS A 63 -9.85 -13.29 0.36
N LYS A 64 -10.19 -12.05 0.01
CA LYS A 64 -9.82 -11.42 -1.25
C LYS A 64 -8.43 -10.77 -1.20
N ILE A 65 -7.86 -10.64 -0.01
CA ILE A 65 -6.47 -10.23 0.18
C ILE A 65 -5.57 -11.42 -0.15
N ASN A 66 -4.72 -11.25 -1.14
CA ASN A 66 -3.76 -12.27 -1.56
C ASN A 66 -2.42 -12.13 -0.84
N LYS A 67 -2.06 -10.92 -0.49
CA LYS A 67 -0.78 -10.57 0.13
C LYS A 67 -0.95 -9.31 0.97
N MET A 68 -0.34 -9.31 2.14
CA MET A 68 -0.20 -8.11 2.96
C MET A 68 1.29 -7.86 3.19
N THR A 69 1.74 -6.66 2.89
CA THR A 69 3.12 -6.24 3.16
C THR A 69 3.09 -5.16 4.22
N ILE A 70 3.85 -5.38 5.29
CA ILE A 70 4.00 -4.44 6.40
C ILE A 70 5.44 -3.94 6.39
N VAL A 71 5.61 -2.63 6.29
CA VAL A 71 6.91 -1.97 6.37
C VAL A 71 6.94 -1.16 7.66
N SER A 72 7.75 -1.59 8.61
CA SER A 72 7.99 -0.83 9.85
C SER A 72 9.18 0.10 9.64
N LEU A 73 9.06 1.35 10.05
CA LEU A 73 10.02 2.42 9.78
C LEU A 73 10.48 3.09 11.07
N ASP A 74 11.78 3.37 11.14
CA ASP A 74 12.35 4.22 12.18
C ASP A 74 12.15 5.70 11.79
N ALA A 75 11.18 6.36 12.42
CA ALA A 75 10.85 7.76 12.14
C ALA A 75 11.95 8.75 12.52
N ALA A 76 12.92 8.35 13.35
CA ALA A 76 14.07 9.19 13.68
C ALA A 76 15.05 9.35 12.52
N LYS A 77 14.97 8.47 11.52
CA LYS A 77 15.79 8.55 10.31
C LYS A 77 15.14 9.46 9.27
N SER A 78 15.56 10.71 9.21
CA SER A 78 14.99 11.73 8.31
C SER A 78 15.07 11.34 6.83
N GLY A 79 16.17 10.73 6.39
CA GLY A 79 16.34 10.25 5.02
C GLY A 79 15.32 9.17 4.66
N LEU A 80 14.95 8.31 5.61
CA LEU A 80 13.94 7.29 5.41
C LEU A 80 12.53 7.91 5.29
N MET A 81 12.23 8.91 6.10
CA MET A 81 10.96 9.65 6.01
C MET A 81 10.84 10.43 4.70
N ASP A 82 11.92 11.03 4.23
CA ASP A 82 11.97 11.72 2.92
C ASP A 82 11.73 10.72 1.78
N LYS A 83 12.31 9.52 1.87
CA LYS A 83 12.06 8.44 0.91
C LYS A 83 10.58 8.05 0.87
N VAL A 84 9.95 7.86 2.03
CA VAL A 84 8.52 7.52 2.12
C VAL A 84 7.66 8.58 1.44
N LYS A 85 7.91 9.84 1.73
CA LYS A 85 7.19 10.95 1.10
C LYS A 85 7.35 10.95 -0.42
N ALA A 86 8.57 10.80 -0.91
CA ALA A 86 8.86 10.73 -2.33
C ALA A 86 8.19 9.52 -3.00
N ASP A 87 8.19 8.37 -2.34
CA ASP A 87 7.55 7.15 -2.83
C ASP A 87 6.02 7.28 -2.89
N LEU A 88 5.39 7.89 -1.89
CA LEU A 88 3.94 8.13 -1.89
C LEU A 88 3.55 9.14 -2.98
N ASP A 89 4.30 10.20 -3.16
CA ASP A 89 4.11 11.16 -4.25
C ASP A 89 4.30 10.48 -5.63
N GLY A 90 5.28 9.60 -5.75
CA GLY A 90 5.51 8.76 -6.93
C GLY A 90 4.36 7.82 -7.23
N ALA A 91 3.77 7.22 -6.22
CA ALA A 91 2.59 6.36 -6.37
C ALA A 91 1.39 7.14 -6.90
N GLU A 92 1.14 8.35 -6.40
CA GLU A 92 0.07 9.23 -6.93
C GLU A 92 0.30 9.58 -8.41
N LYS A 93 1.52 9.92 -8.79
CA LYS A 93 1.88 10.21 -10.19
C LYS A 93 1.68 9.01 -11.12
N LYS A 94 1.73 7.80 -10.60
CA LYS A 94 1.51 6.55 -11.34
C LYS A 94 0.06 6.05 -11.30
N GLY A 95 -0.83 6.79 -10.66
CA GLY A 95 -2.27 6.53 -10.67
C GLY A 95 -2.87 6.03 -9.35
N ALA A 96 -2.08 5.91 -8.26
CA ALA A 96 -2.65 5.70 -6.95
C ALA A 96 -3.48 6.91 -6.52
N GLN A 97 -4.65 6.67 -6.00
CA GLN A 97 -5.57 7.71 -5.57
C GLN A 97 -5.60 7.80 -4.05
N MET A 98 -5.31 8.97 -3.51
CA MET A 98 -5.51 9.22 -2.09
C MET A 98 -7.00 9.25 -1.76
N ILE A 99 -7.42 8.43 -0.80
CA ILE A 99 -8.83 8.31 -0.39
C ILE A 99 -9.10 8.89 0.99
N GLY A 100 -8.07 9.16 1.77
CA GLY A 100 -8.25 9.75 3.09
C GLY A 100 -6.95 10.10 3.76
N GLU A 101 -7.04 11.11 4.62
CA GLU A 101 -5.99 11.58 5.50
C GLU A 101 -6.65 12.00 6.81
N THR A 102 -6.20 11.45 7.91
CA THR A 102 -6.78 11.74 9.22
C THR A 102 -5.79 11.53 10.35
N THR A 103 -6.08 12.14 11.50
CA THR A 103 -5.38 11.87 12.75
C THR A 103 -6.39 11.29 13.74
N ASP A 104 -6.09 10.14 14.30
CA ASP A 104 -6.91 9.57 15.37
C ASP A 104 -6.71 10.36 16.66
N ASP A 105 -7.80 10.87 17.24
CA ASP A 105 -7.75 11.74 18.40
C ASP A 105 -7.31 11.03 19.69
N LYS A 106 -7.52 9.73 19.79
CA LYS A 106 -7.16 8.94 20.98
C LYS A 106 -5.70 8.52 20.98
N THR A 107 -5.24 7.98 19.84
CA THR A 107 -3.87 7.45 19.70
C THR A 107 -2.88 8.49 19.19
N LYS A 108 -3.38 9.64 18.73
CA LYS A 108 -2.58 10.68 18.07
C LYS A 108 -1.78 10.12 16.88
N THR A 109 -2.33 9.11 16.23
CA THR A 109 -1.72 8.48 15.05
C THR A 109 -2.27 9.13 13.79
N TYR A 110 -1.35 9.58 12.95
CA TYR A 110 -1.65 10.09 11.62
C TYR A 110 -1.78 8.92 10.64
N PHE A 111 -2.80 8.95 9.79
CA PHE A 111 -3.05 7.99 8.73
C PHE A 111 -3.24 8.67 7.40
N LYS A 112 -2.74 8.05 6.36
CA LYS A 112 -2.96 8.45 4.98
C LYS A 112 -3.17 7.19 4.13
N ALA A 113 -4.25 7.14 3.37
CA ALA A 113 -4.64 5.95 2.62
C ALA A 113 -4.75 6.22 1.13
N TYR A 114 -4.29 5.27 0.34
CA TYR A 114 -4.32 5.27 -1.12
C TYR A 114 -4.93 3.99 -1.64
N ILE A 115 -5.60 4.07 -2.76
CA ILE A 115 -6.07 2.91 -3.52
C ILE A 115 -5.48 2.91 -4.93
N VAL A 116 -5.29 1.72 -5.46
CA VAL A 116 -4.92 1.50 -6.85
C VAL A 116 -6.04 0.72 -7.54
N LYS A 117 -6.50 1.24 -8.65
CA LYS A 117 -7.56 0.63 -9.46
C LYS A 117 -6.98 0.09 -10.77
N GLU A 118 -7.33 -1.14 -11.10
CA GLU A 118 -7.02 -1.77 -12.38
C GLU A 118 -8.30 -2.36 -12.98
N GLY A 119 -8.80 -1.74 -14.06
CA GLY A 119 -10.10 -2.10 -14.62
C GLY A 119 -11.23 -1.80 -13.65
N GLU A 120 -12.04 -2.80 -13.33
CA GLU A 120 -13.19 -2.69 -12.40
C GLU A 120 -12.82 -2.98 -10.94
N TYR A 121 -11.60 -3.44 -10.68
CA TYR A 121 -11.15 -3.87 -9.37
C TYR A 121 -10.15 -2.90 -8.76
N TYR A 122 -10.21 -2.77 -7.45
CA TYR A 122 -9.13 -2.19 -6.68
C TYR A 122 -8.14 -3.30 -6.32
N THR A 123 -6.87 -3.10 -6.62
CA THR A 123 -5.82 -4.12 -6.48
C THR A 123 -4.90 -3.88 -5.30
N HIS A 124 -4.83 -2.66 -4.81
CA HIS A 124 -4.06 -2.28 -3.64
C HIS A 124 -4.81 -1.31 -2.75
N LEU A 125 -4.70 -1.52 -1.46
CA LEU A 125 -4.99 -0.54 -0.43
C LEU A 125 -3.68 -0.29 0.34
N LEU A 126 -3.07 0.86 0.08
CA LEU A 126 -1.82 1.28 0.69
C LEU A 126 -2.10 2.30 1.79
N MET A 127 -1.59 2.06 2.98
CA MET A 127 -1.77 2.94 4.13
C MET A 127 -0.42 3.32 4.74
N PHE A 128 -0.21 4.60 4.93
CA PHE A 128 0.87 5.14 5.76
C PHE A 128 0.32 5.50 7.13
N PHE A 129 1.06 5.20 8.18
CA PHE A 129 0.72 5.58 9.55
C PHE A 129 1.95 6.07 10.30
N LYS A 130 1.73 7.03 11.20
CA LYS A 130 2.77 7.59 12.06
C LYS A 130 2.16 8.03 13.39
N SER A 131 2.63 7.47 14.50
CA SER A 131 2.28 7.93 15.83
C SER A 131 2.93 9.28 16.14
N GLU A 132 2.36 10.04 17.09
CA GLU A 132 2.87 11.35 17.48
C GLU A 132 4.34 11.32 17.92
N ASP A 133 4.71 10.31 18.71
CA ASP A 133 6.08 10.08 19.16
C ASP A 133 6.98 9.39 18.11
N GLY A 134 6.42 8.99 16.98
CA GLY A 134 7.13 8.28 15.92
C GLY A 134 7.43 6.81 16.20
N SER A 135 7.09 6.28 17.39
CA SER A 135 7.40 4.90 17.78
C SER A 135 6.71 3.85 16.91
N GLN A 136 5.54 4.19 16.37
CA GLN A 136 4.80 3.37 15.42
C GLN A 136 4.67 4.12 14.10
N THR A 137 5.54 3.80 13.19
CA THR A 137 5.56 4.41 11.84
C THR A 137 5.74 3.33 10.82
N GLY A 138 4.98 3.39 9.74
CA GLY A 138 5.11 2.39 8.69
C GLY A 138 4.13 2.53 7.54
N LEU A 139 4.21 1.52 6.68
CA LEU A 139 3.33 1.31 5.55
C LEU A 139 2.68 -0.06 5.66
N ILE A 140 1.43 -0.15 5.27
CA ILE A 140 0.72 -1.41 5.08
C ILE A 140 0.15 -1.41 3.68
N ASP A 141 0.49 -2.42 2.90
CA ASP A 141 -0.12 -2.66 1.59
C ASP A 141 -0.92 -3.95 1.63
N MET A 142 -2.20 -3.86 1.30
CA MET A 142 -3.08 -4.99 1.11
C MET A 142 -3.33 -5.17 -0.38
N ALA A 143 -2.74 -6.21 -0.97
CA ALA A 143 -2.89 -6.56 -2.37
C ALA A 143 -3.96 -7.63 -2.55
N GLY A 144 -4.84 -7.46 -3.51
CA GLY A 144 -5.92 -8.38 -3.80
C GLY A 144 -6.76 -7.95 -4.98
N ARG A 145 -8.02 -8.34 -4.98
CA ARG A 145 -9.02 -7.88 -5.95
C ARG A 145 -10.30 -7.54 -5.21
N PHE A 146 -10.56 -6.27 -5.05
CA PHE A 146 -11.69 -5.75 -4.29
C PHE A 146 -12.66 -5.00 -5.19
N LEU A 147 -13.95 -5.13 -4.92
CA LEU A 147 -14.97 -4.22 -5.42
C LEU A 147 -15.08 -3.01 -4.48
N GLU A 148 -15.65 -1.91 -4.96
CA GLU A 148 -15.81 -0.69 -4.18
C GLU A 148 -16.56 -0.91 -2.86
N SER A 149 -17.64 -1.70 -2.89
CA SER A 149 -18.42 -2.07 -1.72
C SER A 149 -17.62 -2.83 -0.65
N GLU A 150 -16.60 -3.56 -1.06
CA GLU A 150 -15.75 -4.35 -0.16
C GLU A 150 -14.69 -3.48 0.53
N LEU A 151 -14.23 -2.42 -0.11
CA LEU A 151 -13.35 -1.43 0.50
C LEU A 151 -14.02 -0.71 1.68
N GLU A 152 -15.32 -0.43 1.59
CA GLU A 152 -16.07 0.14 2.70
C GLU A 152 -16.10 -0.80 3.91
N THR A 153 -16.26 -2.10 3.67
CA THR A 153 -16.23 -3.11 4.73
C THR A 153 -14.87 -3.19 5.40
N LEU A 154 -13.78 -3.15 4.63
CA LEU A 154 -12.41 -3.09 5.18
C LEU A 154 -12.18 -1.83 6.02
N GLY A 155 -12.68 -0.68 5.56
CA GLY A 155 -12.58 0.57 6.30
C GLY A 155 -13.32 0.53 7.65
N LYS A 156 -14.45 -0.16 7.72
CA LYS A 156 -15.21 -0.36 8.97
C LYS A 156 -14.51 -1.34 9.91
N SER A 157 -13.87 -2.37 9.37
CA SER A 157 -13.15 -3.38 10.16
C SER A 157 -11.81 -2.89 10.70
N ALA A 158 -11.25 -1.85 10.11
CA ALA A 158 -9.99 -1.23 10.52
C ALA A 158 -10.17 -0.21 11.68
N LYS A 159 -11.37 -0.08 12.24
CA LYS A 159 -11.54 0.75 13.44
C LYS A 159 -10.75 0.13 14.59
N PRO A 160 -9.91 0.92 15.27
CA PRO A 160 -9.18 0.43 16.43
C PRO A 160 -10.17 -0.07 17.50
N ILE A 161 -9.89 -1.24 18.01
CA ILE A 161 -10.57 -1.85 19.15
C ILE A 161 -10.35 -0.99 20.39
#